data_8390ab5f5362e3961440db26970b642e
#
_entry.id   8390ab5f5362e3961440db26970b642e
#
_cell.length_a   1.000
_cell.length_b   1.000
_cell.length_c   1.000
_cell.angle_alpha   90.00
_cell.angle_beta   90.00
_cell.angle_gamma   90.00
#
_symmetry.space_group_name_H-M   'P 1'
#
loop_
_entity.id
_entity.type
_entity.pdbx_description
1 polymer ?
#
loop_
_entity_poly.entity_id
_entity_poly.type
_entity_poly.pdbx_seq_one_letter_code
_entity_poly.pdbx_strand_id
1 'polypeptide(L)'
;PAYDVATKIFQDQEEIDTLKIFIITNGKVKRQVGKNSEVDGVNILSEIWDAERINDYKHNKESRGATIDFGEYDGSIDCVEFTTDDEAYTTYLAFVPGKVLADMYARHKTRLLEMNVRVFLSQRVKVNKGIRDTIRYEPNLFCAYNNGITVVAEKVSIKNNNNKLEIRAVKDFQIVNGGQTTASLYHTRKKFKSDLSNIYVQMKLMVINDDAVSNAGNQRLADLLIPKIGRYSN
;
A
#
# COMPACT_ATOMS: atom_id res chain seq x y z
N PRO A 1 13.94 -20.07 26.96
CA PRO A 1 13.12 -18.90 26.54
C PRO A 1 13.54 -18.37 25.16
N ALA A 2 13.80 -17.06 24.99
CA ALA A 2 14.10 -16.49 23.65
C ALA A 2 15.35 -17.04 22.98
N TYR A 3 16.36 -17.41 23.77
CA TYR A 3 17.63 -18.01 23.30
C TYR A 3 17.40 -19.41 22.70
N ASP A 4 16.55 -20.22 23.30
CA ASP A 4 16.26 -21.58 22.84
C ASP A 4 15.45 -21.57 21.53
N VAL A 5 14.56 -20.58 21.35
CA VAL A 5 13.80 -20.37 20.11
C VAL A 5 14.73 -19.92 18.98
N ALA A 6 15.66 -18.99 19.26
CA ALA A 6 16.65 -18.55 18.28
C ALA A 6 17.55 -19.71 17.85
N THR A 7 18.07 -20.52 18.80
CA THR A 7 18.91 -21.68 18.50
C THR A 7 18.18 -22.72 17.64
N LYS A 8 16.89 -22.93 17.88
CA LYS A 8 16.07 -23.87 17.10
C LYS A 8 15.83 -23.37 15.67
N ILE A 9 15.61 -22.07 15.48
CA ILE A 9 15.47 -21.44 14.17
C ILE A 9 16.75 -21.57 13.34
N PHE A 10 17.94 -21.44 13.97
CA PHE A 10 19.24 -21.59 13.30
C PHE A 10 19.63 -23.05 13.04
N GLN A 11 19.00 -24.02 13.69
CA GLN A 11 19.26 -25.46 13.47
C GLN A 11 18.43 -26.06 12.33
N ASP A 12 17.24 -25.50 12.03
CA ASP A 12 16.44 -25.87 10.87
C ASP A 12 16.96 -25.09 9.65
N GLN A 13 17.83 -25.72 8.88
CA GLN A 13 18.61 -25.21 7.73
C GLN A 13 17.79 -24.60 6.57
N GLU A 14 16.71 -23.89 6.82
CA GLU A 14 16.09 -23.02 5.83
C GLU A 14 16.83 -21.68 5.82
N GLU A 15 17.21 -21.20 4.64
CA GLU A 15 17.82 -19.87 4.47
C GLU A 15 16.85 -18.80 4.97
N ILE A 16 17.17 -18.20 6.11
CA ILE A 16 16.42 -17.09 6.68
C ILE A 16 16.97 -15.78 6.12
N ASP A 17 16.30 -15.20 5.16
CA ASP A 17 16.66 -13.89 4.59
C ASP A 17 16.36 -12.74 5.55
N THR A 18 15.33 -12.86 6.36
CA THR A 18 14.84 -11.75 7.19
C THR A 18 14.27 -12.24 8.52
N LEU A 19 14.79 -11.70 9.63
CA LEU A 19 14.27 -11.88 10.98
C LEU A 19 13.50 -10.61 11.42
N LYS A 20 12.22 -10.73 11.76
CA LYS A 20 11.41 -9.63 12.32
C LYS A 20 11.25 -9.82 13.83
N ILE A 21 11.70 -8.81 14.59
CA ILE A 21 11.58 -8.77 16.05
C ILE A 21 10.52 -7.74 16.42
N PHE A 22 9.45 -8.17 17.10
CA PHE A 22 8.40 -7.29 17.60
C PHE A 22 8.59 -7.09 19.12
N ILE A 23 8.76 -5.83 19.53
CA ILE A 23 8.82 -5.44 20.94
C ILE A 23 7.48 -4.81 21.28
N ILE A 24 6.69 -5.45 22.12
CA ILE A 24 5.36 -4.97 22.55
C ILE A 24 5.48 -4.37 23.93
N THR A 25 4.97 -3.14 24.11
CA THR A 25 4.95 -2.45 25.39
C THR A 25 3.63 -1.69 25.60
N ASN A 26 3.17 -1.59 26.84
CA ASN A 26 2.02 -0.78 27.22
C ASN A 26 2.40 0.70 27.49
N GLY A 27 3.69 1.04 27.45
CA GLY A 27 4.17 2.41 27.56
C GLY A 27 4.08 3.19 26.25
N LYS A 28 4.42 4.49 26.29
CA LYS A 28 4.59 5.35 25.12
C LYS A 28 6.07 5.52 24.83
N VAL A 29 6.49 5.15 23.61
CA VAL A 29 7.89 5.23 23.20
C VAL A 29 8.11 6.52 22.41
N LYS A 30 8.98 7.40 22.91
CA LYS A 30 9.47 8.55 22.15
C LYS A 30 10.30 8.00 20.98
N ARG A 31 9.76 8.11 19.76
CA ARG A 31 10.33 7.75 18.45
C ARG A 31 11.80 7.28 18.47
N GLN A 32 12.05 6.05 18.83
CA GLN A 32 13.26 5.35 18.41
C GLN A 32 12.87 4.42 17.28
N VAL A 33 13.32 4.77 16.09
CA VAL A 33 13.26 3.91 14.92
C VAL A 33 14.09 2.68 15.25
N GLY A 34 13.50 1.50 15.21
CA GLY A 34 14.25 0.25 15.28
C GLY A 34 15.39 0.30 14.26
N LYS A 35 16.61 0.02 14.70
CA LYS A 35 17.75 -0.05 13.78
C LYS A 35 17.60 -1.36 13.01
N ASN A 36 17.49 -1.27 11.70
CA ASN A 36 17.73 -2.42 10.85
C ASN A 36 19.22 -2.72 10.89
N SER A 37 19.55 -3.94 11.19
CA SER A 37 20.92 -4.45 11.16
C SER A 37 20.97 -5.69 10.26
N GLU A 38 22.11 -5.96 9.70
CA GLU A 38 22.40 -7.19 9.00
C GLU A 38 23.42 -7.96 9.84
N VAL A 39 23.16 -9.23 10.10
CA VAL A 39 24.04 -10.12 10.83
C VAL A 39 24.10 -11.43 10.04
N ASP A 40 25.29 -11.81 9.63
CA ASP A 40 25.56 -13.06 8.87
C ASP A 40 24.67 -13.26 7.63
N GLY A 41 24.41 -12.17 6.88
CA GLY A 41 23.56 -12.19 5.69
C GLY A 41 22.05 -12.12 5.99
N VAL A 42 21.64 -12.15 7.26
CA VAL A 42 20.23 -12.07 7.67
C VAL A 42 19.85 -10.62 7.99
N ASN A 43 18.84 -10.11 7.33
CA ASN A 43 18.26 -8.79 7.63
C ASN A 43 17.44 -8.83 8.92
N ILE A 44 17.86 -8.09 9.96
CA ILE A 44 17.14 -7.98 11.22
C ILE A 44 16.31 -6.71 11.22
N LEU A 45 14.99 -6.88 11.24
CA LEU A 45 14.02 -5.79 11.33
C LEU A 45 13.40 -5.77 12.73
N SER A 46 13.59 -4.70 13.49
CA SER A 46 12.94 -4.56 14.80
C SER A 46 11.81 -3.53 14.76
N GLU A 47 10.68 -3.88 15.35
CA GLU A 47 9.49 -3.03 15.47
C GLU A 47 9.06 -2.90 16.92
N ILE A 48 8.78 -1.65 17.34
CA ILE A 48 8.24 -1.38 18.66
C ILE A 48 6.75 -1.09 18.54
N TRP A 49 5.94 -1.86 19.25
CA TRP A 49 4.50 -1.72 19.35
C TRP A 49 4.14 -1.20 20.72
N ASP A 50 4.00 0.11 20.84
CA ASP A 50 3.58 0.79 22.06
C ASP A 50 2.05 0.87 22.18
N ALA A 51 1.55 1.35 23.31
CA ALA A 51 0.11 1.45 23.57
C ALA A 51 -0.62 2.32 22.53
N GLU A 52 -0.01 3.41 22.06
CA GLU A 52 -0.59 4.29 21.04
C GLU A 52 -0.72 3.54 19.70
N ARG A 53 0.33 2.86 19.28
CA ARG A 53 0.34 2.08 18.03
C ARG A 53 -0.63 0.89 18.07
N ILE A 54 -0.71 0.19 19.21
CA ILE A 54 -1.68 -0.91 19.40
C ILE A 54 -3.10 -0.37 19.36
N ASN A 55 -3.34 0.78 19.98
CA ASN A 55 -4.65 1.43 19.97
C ASN A 55 -5.03 1.91 18.56
N ASP A 56 -4.11 2.54 17.86
CA ASP A 56 -4.29 2.93 16.46
C ASP A 56 -4.57 1.71 15.57
N TYR A 57 -3.89 0.59 15.82
CA TYR A 57 -4.16 -0.68 15.13
C TYR A 57 -5.58 -1.19 15.39
N LYS A 58 -6.05 -1.16 16.63
CA LYS A 58 -7.40 -1.61 16.99
C LYS A 58 -8.47 -0.71 16.37
N HIS A 59 -8.33 0.62 16.48
CA HIS A 59 -9.30 1.57 15.92
C HIS A 59 -9.27 1.63 14.39
N ASN A 60 -8.12 1.43 13.76
CA ASN A 60 -8.00 1.36 12.29
C ASN A 60 -8.55 0.03 11.72
N LYS A 61 -8.75 -0.99 12.54
CA LYS A 61 -9.43 -2.23 12.12
C LYS A 61 -10.91 -2.01 11.81
N GLU A 62 -11.51 -0.97 12.42
CA GLU A 62 -12.88 -0.52 12.14
C GLU A 62 -12.94 0.48 10.96
N SER A 63 -11.85 1.19 10.66
CA SER A 63 -11.73 2.13 9.54
C SER A 63 -10.75 1.59 8.51
N ARG A 64 -11.24 0.76 7.61
CA ARG A 64 -10.41 0.11 6.59
C ARG A 64 -9.80 1.14 5.65
N GLY A 65 -9.94 1.49 4.60
CA GLY A 65 -9.30 2.47 3.73
C GLY A 65 -10.04 3.79 3.62
N ALA A 66 -9.69 4.57 2.63
CA ALA A 66 -10.37 5.81 2.32
C ALA A 66 -11.49 5.55 1.28
N THR A 67 -12.60 6.26 1.39
CA THR A 67 -13.53 6.37 0.28
C THR A 67 -13.05 7.49 -0.62
N ILE A 68 -12.83 7.18 -1.89
CA ILE A 68 -12.32 8.10 -2.90
C ILE A 68 -13.43 8.35 -3.92
N ASP A 69 -13.83 9.59 -4.08
CA ASP A 69 -14.63 10.06 -5.21
C ASP A 69 -13.70 10.83 -6.15
N PHE A 70 -13.46 10.32 -7.34
CA PHE A 70 -12.57 10.94 -8.31
C PHE A 70 -13.13 12.26 -8.86
N GLY A 71 -14.43 12.48 -8.75
CA GLY A 71 -15.06 13.78 -9.06
C GLY A 71 -14.54 14.94 -8.21
N GLU A 72 -14.01 14.65 -7.01
CA GLU A 72 -13.40 15.66 -6.13
C GLU A 72 -11.96 16.02 -6.54
N TYR A 73 -11.38 15.35 -7.54
CA TYR A 73 -10.00 15.56 -7.98
C TYR A 73 -9.92 16.07 -9.42
N ASP A 74 -10.01 15.31 -10.43
CA ASP A 74 -9.99 15.77 -11.83
C ASP A 74 -11.03 15.02 -12.68
N GLY A 75 -12.02 14.42 -12.05
CA GLY A 75 -13.08 13.64 -12.69
C GLY A 75 -12.88 12.14 -12.57
N SER A 76 -13.30 11.38 -13.58
CA SER A 76 -13.17 9.93 -13.61
C SER A 76 -11.81 9.48 -14.14
N ILE A 77 -11.44 8.21 -13.85
CA ILE A 77 -10.23 7.57 -14.34
C ILE A 77 -10.62 6.48 -15.34
N ASP A 78 -10.13 6.59 -16.57
CA ASP A 78 -10.30 5.56 -17.60
C ASP A 78 -9.67 4.25 -17.16
N CYS A 79 -10.36 3.12 -17.42
CA CYS A 79 -9.86 1.81 -17.03
C CYS A 79 -10.22 0.71 -18.03
N VAL A 80 -9.51 -0.41 -17.88
CA VAL A 80 -9.82 -1.69 -18.53
C VAL A 80 -10.14 -2.68 -17.42
N GLU A 81 -11.23 -3.43 -17.58
CA GLU A 81 -11.70 -4.45 -16.64
C GLU A 81 -11.23 -5.84 -17.05
N PHE A 82 -10.87 -6.64 -16.05
CA PHE A 82 -10.61 -8.06 -16.17
C PHE A 82 -11.21 -8.80 -14.97
N THR A 83 -12.03 -9.81 -15.26
CA THR A 83 -12.66 -10.67 -14.26
C THR A 83 -12.27 -12.12 -14.54
N THR A 84 -12.00 -12.89 -13.50
CA THR A 84 -11.72 -14.32 -13.58
C THR A 84 -13.03 -15.14 -13.54
N ASP A 85 -13.00 -16.37 -14.03
CA ASP A 85 -14.18 -17.25 -14.07
C ASP A 85 -14.76 -17.58 -12.69
N ASP A 86 -13.94 -17.53 -11.63
CA ASP A 86 -14.37 -17.78 -10.24
C ASP A 86 -14.99 -16.56 -9.56
N GLU A 87 -15.00 -15.41 -10.27
CA GLU A 87 -15.56 -14.14 -9.78
C GLU A 87 -15.10 -13.71 -8.37
N ALA A 88 -14.03 -14.30 -7.84
CA ALA A 88 -13.51 -14.00 -6.50
C ALA A 88 -13.05 -12.54 -6.37
N TYR A 89 -12.59 -11.96 -7.47
CA TYR A 89 -12.23 -10.55 -7.56
C TYR A 89 -12.31 -10.05 -9.01
N THR A 90 -12.49 -8.74 -9.14
CA THR A 90 -12.39 -8.04 -10.43
C THR A 90 -11.20 -7.11 -10.39
N THR A 91 -10.41 -7.07 -11.47
CA THR A 91 -9.24 -6.20 -11.62
C THR A 91 -9.52 -5.10 -12.63
N TYR A 92 -9.19 -3.86 -12.27
CA TYR A 92 -9.20 -2.71 -13.15
C TYR A 92 -7.78 -2.20 -13.34
N LEU A 93 -7.34 -2.06 -14.59
CA LEU A 93 -6.08 -1.42 -14.94
C LEU A 93 -6.35 0.01 -15.39
N ALA A 94 -5.61 0.96 -14.83
CA ALA A 94 -5.81 2.37 -15.07
C ALA A 94 -4.49 3.13 -14.99
N PHE A 95 -4.46 4.36 -15.55
CA PHE A 95 -3.38 5.32 -15.34
C PHE A 95 -3.91 6.50 -14.55
N VAL A 96 -3.40 6.69 -13.35
CA VAL A 96 -3.83 7.77 -12.46
C VAL A 96 -2.84 8.94 -12.59
N PRO A 97 -3.32 10.18 -12.82
CA PRO A 97 -2.45 11.35 -12.83
C PRO A 97 -1.69 11.48 -11.50
N GLY A 98 -0.39 11.75 -11.57
CA GLY A 98 0.46 11.91 -10.39
C GLY A 98 -0.01 13.01 -9.45
N LYS A 99 -0.61 14.08 -10.00
CA LYS A 99 -1.26 15.15 -9.24
C LYS A 99 -2.39 14.61 -8.39
N VAL A 100 -3.28 13.79 -8.95
CA VAL A 100 -4.41 13.17 -8.24
C VAL A 100 -3.93 12.34 -7.07
N LEU A 101 -2.95 11.44 -7.28
CA LEU A 101 -2.36 10.63 -6.21
C LEU A 101 -1.73 11.48 -5.10
N ALA A 102 -1.03 12.55 -5.47
CA ALA A 102 -0.43 13.47 -4.50
C ALA A 102 -1.49 14.24 -3.70
N ASP A 103 -2.63 14.63 -4.32
CA ASP A 103 -3.76 15.29 -3.64
C ASP A 103 -4.51 14.31 -2.73
N MET A 104 -4.77 13.10 -3.18
CA MET A 104 -5.32 12.02 -2.35
C MET A 104 -4.44 11.78 -1.12
N TYR A 105 -3.11 11.69 -1.30
CA TYR A 105 -2.18 11.51 -0.17
C TYR A 105 -2.16 12.75 0.75
N ALA A 106 -2.25 13.96 0.21
CA ALA A 106 -2.36 15.18 1.01
C ALA A 106 -3.57 15.15 1.95
N ARG A 107 -4.72 14.67 1.46
CA ARG A 107 -6.00 14.63 2.18
C ARG A 107 -6.11 13.46 3.15
N HIS A 108 -5.79 12.26 2.70
CA HIS A 108 -6.04 11.01 3.45
C HIS A 108 -4.82 10.46 4.20
N LYS A 109 -3.61 10.94 3.85
CA LYS A 109 -2.34 10.53 4.49
C LYS A 109 -2.18 9.01 4.48
N THR A 110 -1.84 8.46 5.64
CA THR A 110 -1.63 7.03 5.83
C THR A 110 -2.90 6.18 5.69
N ARG A 111 -4.10 6.77 5.72
CA ARG A 111 -5.35 6.03 5.50
C ARG A 111 -5.48 5.43 4.10
N LEU A 112 -4.76 5.98 3.10
CA LEU A 112 -4.66 5.38 1.77
C LEU A 112 -3.85 4.09 1.74
N LEU A 113 -3.04 3.85 2.77
CA LEU A 113 -2.07 2.76 2.78
C LEU A 113 -2.64 1.59 3.58
N GLU A 114 -2.46 0.39 3.07
CA GLU A 114 -2.69 -0.82 3.84
C GLU A 114 -1.77 -0.82 5.08
N MET A 115 -2.18 -1.52 6.15
CA MET A 115 -1.55 -1.41 7.45
C MET A 115 -0.07 -1.78 7.46
N ASN A 116 0.33 -2.85 6.76
CA ASN A 116 1.74 -3.25 6.68
C ASN A 116 2.58 -2.20 5.94
N VAL A 117 2.01 -1.59 4.89
CA VAL A 117 2.63 -0.49 4.16
C VAL A 117 2.75 0.77 5.02
N ARG A 118 1.75 1.06 5.87
CA ARG A 118 1.79 2.19 6.83
C ARG A 118 2.95 2.04 7.80
N VAL A 119 3.09 0.85 8.37
CA VAL A 119 4.17 0.53 9.32
C VAL A 119 5.53 0.73 8.68
N PHE A 120 5.72 0.20 7.47
CA PHE A 120 6.97 0.32 6.74
C PHE A 120 7.32 1.79 6.41
N LEU A 121 6.34 2.59 5.95
CA LEU A 121 6.56 3.98 5.59
C LEU A 121 6.72 4.90 6.80
N SER A 122 6.06 4.63 7.93
CA SER A 122 6.23 5.43 9.16
C SER A 122 7.66 5.36 9.70
N GLN A 123 8.38 4.28 9.40
CA GLN A 123 9.76 4.08 9.82
C GLN A 123 10.79 4.70 8.86
N ARG A 124 10.43 4.93 7.58
CA ARG A 124 11.35 5.41 6.54
C ARG A 124 10.71 6.43 5.61
N VAL A 125 10.39 7.62 6.09
CA VAL A 125 10.07 8.77 5.20
C VAL A 125 11.38 9.32 4.58
N LYS A 126 12.24 8.45 4.06
CA LYS A 126 13.22 8.89 3.07
C LYS A 126 12.56 8.74 1.71
N VAL A 127 12.16 9.87 1.13
CA VAL A 127 11.81 9.93 -0.30
C VAL A 127 12.87 9.16 -1.07
N ASN A 128 12.46 8.10 -1.77
CA ASN A 128 13.38 7.32 -2.58
C ASN A 128 14.06 8.28 -3.57
N LYS A 129 15.40 8.33 -3.53
CA LYS A 129 16.18 9.27 -4.33
C LYS A 129 15.88 9.12 -5.82
N GLY A 130 15.80 7.87 -6.32
CA GLY A 130 15.49 7.59 -7.72
C GLY A 130 14.12 8.11 -8.12
N ILE A 131 13.07 7.81 -7.35
CA ILE A 131 11.71 8.30 -7.63
C ILE A 131 11.66 9.84 -7.62
N ARG A 132 12.29 10.47 -6.63
CA ARG A 132 12.35 11.91 -6.55
C ARG A 132 13.05 12.54 -7.75
N ASP A 133 14.19 11.97 -8.15
CA ASP A 133 14.99 12.52 -9.24
C ASP A 133 14.25 12.36 -10.57
N THR A 134 13.54 11.24 -10.81
CA THR A 134 12.64 11.06 -11.96
C THR A 134 11.52 12.12 -11.97
N ILE A 135 10.85 12.35 -10.82
CA ILE A 135 9.80 13.39 -10.72
C ILE A 135 10.33 14.78 -11.13
N ARG A 136 11.57 15.10 -10.77
CA ARG A 136 12.15 16.44 -10.96
C ARG A 136 12.74 16.66 -12.33
N TYR A 137 13.36 15.64 -12.89
CA TYR A 137 14.23 15.80 -14.05
C TYR A 137 13.74 15.06 -15.30
N GLU A 138 12.96 13.97 -15.11
CA GLU A 138 12.50 13.12 -16.19
C GLU A 138 11.02 12.71 -16.03
N PRO A 139 10.10 13.68 -15.76
CA PRO A 139 8.70 13.37 -15.42
C PRO A 139 7.98 12.53 -16.49
N ASN A 140 8.30 12.72 -17.78
CA ASN A 140 7.69 11.96 -18.87
C ASN A 140 8.09 10.47 -18.87
N LEU A 141 9.21 10.11 -18.22
CA LEU A 141 9.67 8.71 -18.11
C LEU A 141 9.19 8.05 -16.81
N PHE A 142 8.43 8.78 -15.99
CA PHE A 142 8.00 8.27 -14.69
C PHE A 142 7.25 6.94 -14.78
N CYS A 143 6.32 6.82 -15.71
CA CYS A 143 5.55 5.59 -15.92
C CYS A 143 6.43 4.42 -16.40
N ALA A 144 7.48 4.69 -17.20
CA ALA A 144 8.41 3.67 -17.66
C ALA A 144 9.34 3.15 -16.55
N TYR A 145 9.71 4.01 -15.60
CA TYR A 145 10.67 3.67 -14.55
C TYR A 145 10.03 3.17 -13.25
N ASN A 146 8.71 3.31 -13.10
CA ASN A 146 7.99 2.95 -11.89
C ASN A 146 7.00 1.81 -12.13
N ASN A 147 6.97 0.85 -11.20
CA ASN A 147 6.06 -0.30 -11.25
C ASN A 147 4.60 0.04 -10.95
N GLY A 148 4.30 1.33 -10.68
CA GLY A 148 2.95 1.76 -10.36
C GLY A 148 2.51 1.46 -8.93
N ILE A 149 1.20 1.35 -8.74
CA ILE A 149 0.59 1.02 -7.45
C ILE A 149 -0.38 -0.16 -7.60
N THR A 150 -0.45 -0.99 -6.56
CA THR A 150 -1.51 -1.99 -6.41
C THR A 150 -2.45 -1.54 -5.29
N VAL A 151 -3.73 -1.54 -5.61
CA VAL A 151 -4.82 -1.09 -4.73
C VAL A 151 -5.80 -2.23 -4.54
N VAL A 152 -6.30 -2.39 -3.32
CA VAL A 152 -7.42 -3.26 -3.01
C VAL A 152 -8.58 -2.40 -2.53
N ALA A 153 -9.80 -2.80 -2.87
CA ALA A 153 -11.01 -2.07 -2.50
C ALA A 153 -12.16 -3.03 -2.20
N GLU A 154 -13.14 -2.54 -1.43
CA GLU A 154 -14.40 -3.24 -1.17
C GLU A 154 -15.37 -3.10 -2.34
N LYS A 155 -15.50 -1.88 -2.90
CA LYS A 155 -16.42 -1.59 -4.01
C LYS A 155 -15.86 -0.52 -4.93
N VAL A 156 -16.24 -0.60 -6.19
CA VAL A 156 -15.95 0.40 -7.22
C VAL A 156 -17.24 0.86 -7.89
N SER A 157 -17.34 2.13 -8.20
CA SER A 157 -18.39 2.70 -9.04
C SER A 157 -17.82 2.95 -10.43
N ILE A 158 -18.31 2.19 -11.40
CA ILE A 158 -17.92 2.28 -12.81
C ILE A 158 -19.01 2.96 -13.61
N LYS A 159 -18.64 3.88 -14.48
CA LYS A 159 -19.49 4.42 -15.54
C LYS A 159 -19.03 3.87 -16.87
N ASN A 160 -19.98 3.36 -17.66
CA ASN A 160 -19.72 3.00 -19.06
C ASN A 160 -20.14 4.19 -19.94
N ASN A 161 -19.18 4.73 -20.68
CA ASN A 161 -19.38 5.84 -21.58
C ASN A 161 -18.88 5.46 -22.98
N ASN A 162 -19.79 5.09 -23.88
CA ASN A 162 -19.48 4.70 -25.26
C ASN A 162 -18.38 3.61 -25.35
N ASN A 163 -18.55 2.48 -24.67
CA ASN A 163 -17.59 1.37 -24.56
C ASN A 163 -16.29 1.72 -23.82
N LYS A 164 -16.23 2.84 -23.13
CA LYS A 164 -15.11 3.24 -22.30
C LYS A 164 -15.51 3.16 -20.84
N LEU A 165 -14.80 2.36 -20.06
CA LEU A 165 -15.05 2.24 -18.63
C LEU A 165 -14.30 3.34 -17.87
N GLU A 166 -14.99 3.97 -16.95
CA GLU A 166 -14.46 5.02 -16.10
C GLU A 166 -14.71 4.72 -14.62
N ILE A 167 -13.66 4.71 -13.82
CA ILE A 167 -13.77 4.63 -12.36
C ILE A 167 -14.22 6.00 -11.83
N ARG A 168 -15.38 6.04 -11.17
CA ARG A 168 -15.93 7.25 -10.54
C ARG A 168 -15.62 7.36 -9.07
N ALA A 169 -15.80 6.25 -8.35
CA ALA A 169 -15.56 6.22 -6.93
C ALA A 169 -15.08 4.83 -6.49
N VAL A 170 -14.33 4.79 -5.41
CA VAL A 170 -13.81 3.56 -4.81
C VAL A 170 -14.04 3.62 -3.31
N LYS A 171 -14.71 2.60 -2.76
CA LYS A 171 -14.90 2.43 -1.32
C LYS A 171 -13.81 1.53 -0.76
N ASP A 172 -13.26 1.92 0.37
CA ASP A 172 -12.18 1.21 1.05
C ASP A 172 -10.91 1.08 0.20
N PHE A 173 -10.48 2.19 -0.40
CA PHE A 173 -9.27 2.29 -1.21
C PHE A 173 -8.03 2.09 -0.34
N GLN A 174 -7.28 1.03 -0.58
CA GLN A 174 -6.07 0.67 0.18
C GLN A 174 -4.91 0.35 -0.76
N ILE A 175 -3.84 1.12 -0.69
CA ILE A 175 -2.61 0.85 -1.44
C ILE A 175 -1.84 -0.26 -0.71
N VAL A 176 -1.76 -1.44 -1.30
CA VAL A 176 -1.02 -2.59 -0.78
C VAL A 176 0.40 -2.68 -1.32
N ASN A 177 0.68 -2.02 -2.46
CA ASN A 177 2.02 -1.83 -3.01
C ASN A 177 2.14 -0.47 -3.70
N GLY A 178 3.35 0.11 -3.73
CA GLY A 178 3.60 1.43 -4.32
C GLY A 178 3.32 2.61 -3.39
N GLY A 179 3.16 2.38 -2.08
CA GLY A 179 2.99 3.44 -1.10
C GLY A 179 4.13 4.46 -1.09
N GLN A 180 5.39 4.02 -1.38
CA GLN A 180 6.53 4.93 -1.52
C GLN A 180 6.39 5.85 -2.73
N THR A 181 5.88 5.35 -3.84
CA THR A 181 5.61 6.13 -5.05
C THR A 181 4.64 7.27 -4.73
N THR A 182 3.51 6.95 -4.10
CA THR A 182 2.47 7.91 -3.72
C THR A 182 3.01 8.96 -2.73
N ALA A 183 3.72 8.54 -1.69
CA ALA A 183 4.33 9.44 -0.72
C ALA A 183 5.40 10.33 -1.37
N SER A 184 6.22 9.79 -2.28
CA SER A 184 7.27 10.54 -2.97
C SER A 184 6.71 11.63 -3.89
N LEU A 185 5.61 11.36 -4.61
CA LEU A 185 4.90 12.37 -5.41
C LEU A 185 4.48 13.56 -4.54
N TYR A 186 3.82 13.29 -3.42
CA TYR A 186 3.38 14.34 -2.49
C TYR A 186 4.55 15.13 -1.90
N HIS A 187 5.56 14.45 -1.35
CA HIS A 187 6.67 15.12 -0.68
C HIS A 187 7.56 15.90 -1.65
N THR A 188 7.79 15.36 -2.85
CA THR A 188 8.61 16.05 -3.88
C THR A 188 7.89 17.29 -4.38
N ARG A 189 6.59 17.21 -4.70
CA ARG A 189 5.78 18.38 -5.04
C ARG A 189 5.80 19.44 -3.93
N LYS A 190 5.59 19.02 -2.69
CA LYS A 190 5.58 19.95 -1.54
C LYS A 190 6.92 20.64 -1.32
N LYS A 191 8.03 19.89 -1.39
CA LYS A 191 9.39 20.39 -1.08
C LYS A 191 9.99 21.20 -2.22
N PHE A 192 9.84 20.74 -3.46
CA PHE A 192 10.54 21.29 -4.63
C PHE A 192 9.60 22.04 -5.58
N LYS A 193 8.30 22.10 -5.28
CA LYS A 193 7.28 22.71 -6.16
C LYS A 193 7.25 22.06 -7.56
N SER A 194 7.62 20.79 -7.64
CA SER A 194 7.67 20.06 -8.91
C SER A 194 6.29 19.97 -9.55
N ASP A 195 6.25 20.19 -10.86
CA ASP A 195 5.06 19.96 -11.67
C ASP A 195 4.83 18.45 -11.85
N LEU A 196 3.60 18.00 -11.67
CA LEU A 196 3.19 16.60 -11.82
C LEU A 196 2.27 16.37 -13.03
N SER A 197 2.09 17.38 -13.90
CA SER A 197 1.12 17.36 -15.01
C SER A 197 1.39 16.23 -16.00
N ASN A 198 2.67 15.90 -16.24
CA ASN A 198 3.10 14.87 -17.17
C ASN A 198 3.40 13.53 -16.50
N ILE A 199 3.06 13.38 -15.22
CA ILE A 199 3.28 12.15 -14.48
C ILE A 199 2.00 11.35 -14.42
N TYR A 200 2.09 10.11 -14.89
CA TYR A 200 1.04 9.10 -14.77
C TYR A 200 1.58 7.89 -14.04
N VAL A 201 0.75 7.28 -13.22
CA VAL A 201 1.08 6.11 -12.42
C VAL A 201 0.13 4.99 -12.78
N GLN A 202 0.68 3.87 -13.22
CA GLN A 202 -0.10 2.66 -13.46
C GLN A 202 -0.74 2.20 -12.15
N MET A 203 -2.03 1.95 -12.17
CA MET A 203 -2.79 1.43 -11.03
C MET A 203 -3.43 0.10 -11.41
N LYS A 204 -3.15 -0.93 -10.61
CA LYS A 204 -3.92 -2.17 -10.58
C LYS A 204 -4.88 -2.10 -9.38
N LEU A 205 -6.16 -1.88 -9.65
CA LEU A 205 -7.22 -1.87 -8.65
C LEU A 205 -7.90 -3.24 -8.62
N MET A 206 -7.87 -3.91 -7.48
CA MET A 206 -8.54 -5.19 -7.26
C MET A 206 -9.74 -4.99 -6.32
N VAL A 207 -10.92 -5.32 -6.80
CA VAL A 207 -12.15 -5.31 -6.02
C VAL A 207 -12.47 -6.75 -5.62
N ILE A 208 -12.45 -7.03 -4.31
CA ILE A 208 -12.64 -8.37 -3.78
C ILE A 208 -14.15 -8.58 -3.57
N ASN A 209 -14.68 -9.65 -4.13
CA ASN A 209 -16.08 -10.04 -3.97
C ASN A 209 -16.23 -10.95 -2.74
N ASP A 210 -16.45 -10.35 -1.58
CA ASP A 210 -16.66 -11.11 -0.33
C ASP A 210 -17.91 -12.01 -0.37
N ASP A 211 -18.87 -11.73 -1.28
CA ASP A 211 -20.11 -12.50 -1.42
C ASP A 211 -19.90 -13.80 -2.24
N ALA A 212 -18.84 -13.87 -3.06
CA ALA A 212 -18.57 -15.03 -3.91
C ALA A 212 -18.08 -16.27 -3.12
N VAL A 213 -17.65 -16.12 -1.87
CA VAL A 213 -17.07 -17.21 -1.05
C VAL A 213 -17.84 -17.43 0.25
N SER A 214 -19.09 -17.86 0.12
CA SER A 214 -19.95 -18.19 1.27
C SER A 214 -19.55 -19.48 2.03
N ASN A 215 -18.47 -20.19 1.64
CA ASN A 215 -18.18 -21.54 2.12
C ASN A 215 -16.90 -21.69 2.98
N ALA A 216 -16.15 -20.64 3.23
CA ALA A 216 -14.90 -20.73 4.00
C ALA A 216 -15.02 -20.05 5.37
N GLY A 217 -15.80 -20.65 6.28
CA GLY A 217 -15.82 -20.26 7.69
C GLY A 217 -15.96 -18.74 7.93
N ASN A 218 -16.06 -18.29 9.19
CA ASN A 218 -16.27 -16.87 9.57
C ASN A 218 -15.18 -15.86 9.14
N GLN A 219 -14.30 -16.18 8.20
CA GLN A 219 -13.21 -15.29 7.74
C GLN A 219 -13.52 -14.76 6.35
N ARG A 220 -13.50 -13.43 6.19
CA ARG A 220 -13.74 -12.77 4.88
C ARG A 220 -12.60 -13.07 3.92
N LEU A 221 -12.92 -13.25 2.64
CA LEU A 221 -11.94 -13.45 1.58
C LEU A 221 -10.91 -12.31 1.51
N ALA A 222 -11.34 -11.08 1.73
CA ALA A 222 -10.46 -9.92 1.79
C ALA A 222 -9.36 -10.07 2.85
N ASP A 223 -9.68 -10.61 4.05
CA ASP A 223 -8.71 -10.78 5.13
C ASP A 223 -7.62 -11.82 4.79
N LEU A 224 -7.92 -12.75 3.90
CA LEU A 224 -6.97 -13.75 3.40
C LEU A 224 -6.14 -13.26 2.20
N LEU A 225 -6.79 -12.53 1.27
CA LEU A 225 -6.16 -12.12 0.01
C LEU A 225 -5.30 -10.86 0.15
N ILE A 226 -5.72 -9.85 0.92
CA ILE A 226 -5.00 -8.57 1.02
C ILE A 226 -3.53 -8.75 1.43
N PRO A 227 -3.19 -9.53 2.48
CA PRO A 227 -1.79 -9.76 2.85
C PRO A 227 -0.99 -10.50 1.78
N LYS A 228 -1.63 -11.45 1.08
CA LYS A 228 -0.99 -12.20 -0.01
C LYS A 228 -0.73 -11.29 -1.21
N ILE A 229 -1.72 -10.49 -1.62
CA ILE A 229 -1.57 -9.54 -2.72
C ILE A 229 -0.41 -8.57 -2.40
N GLY A 230 -0.37 -8.01 -1.19
CA GLY A 230 0.71 -7.13 -0.77
C GLY A 230 2.10 -7.79 -0.82
N ARG A 231 2.18 -9.08 -0.46
CA ARG A 231 3.43 -9.86 -0.48
C ARG A 231 3.91 -10.19 -1.90
N TYR A 232 3.01 -10.59 -2.78
CA TYR A 232 3.35 -11.07 -4.14
C TYR A 232 3.29 -9.98 -5.22
N SER A 233 2.91 -8.74 -4.88
CA SER A 233 2.92 -7.60 -5.81
C SER A 233 4.26 -6.85 -5.86
N ASN A 234 5.26 -7.31 -5.12
CA ASN A 234 6.62 -6.74 -5.09
C ASN A 234 7.49 -7.32 -6.17
#